data_da4b49c9eb615046e3b3b7b58fcd0a1c
#
_entry.id   da4b49c9eb615046e3b3b7b58fcd0a1c
#
_cell.length_a   1.000
_cell.length_b   1.000
_cell.length_c   1.000
_cell.angle_alpha   90.00
_cell.angle_beta   90.00
_cell.angle_gamma   90.00
#
_symmetry.space_group_name_H-M   'P 1'
#
loop_
_entity.id
_entity.type
_entity.pdbx_description
1 polymer ?
#
loop_
_entity_poly.entity_id
_entity_poly.type
_entity_poly.pdbx_seq_one_letter_code
_entity_poly.pdbx_strand_id
1 'polypeptide(L)'
;MNIFIVGPMGSGKSTVGKIISDEMFLSFFDTDEEIESRTGASIDWIFDLEGEAGFRKRETDILNEMVEKNSIVLSTGGGIILSDGNRELLSSRGTVFYLSTPIPTQVERTAKDKDRPLLKDGDPKEILTKLHDERENLYEMVSDYIVDTENKSSNQVCLLYTSPSPRDMRRSRMPSSA
;
A
#
# COMPACT_ATOMS: atom_id res chain seq x y z
N MET A 1 16.51 8.59 1.80
CA MET A 1 15.43 8.08 2.67
C MET A 1 14.26 7.68 1.78
N ASN A 2 13.80 6.46 1.91
CA ASN A 2 12.64 5.97 1.19
C ASN A 2 11.51 5.62 2.17
N ILE A 3 10.29 5.98 1.82
CA ILE A 3 9.07 5.68 2.57
C ILE A 3 8.20 4.81 1.68
N PHE A 4 7.80 3.65 2.19
CA PHE A 4 6.89 2.75 1.51
C PHE A 4 5.58 2.66 2.28
N ILE A 5 4.46 2.75 1.58
CA ILE A 5 3.13 2.70 2.19
C ILE A 5 2.42 1.45 1.70
N VAL A 6 2.08 0.59 2.62
CA VAL A 6 1.34 -0.65 2.37
C VAL A 6 -0.03 -0.61 3.06
N GLY A 7 -0.94 -1.41 2.60
CA GLY A 7 -2.27 -1.52 3.19
C GLY A 7 -3.32 -1.95 2.17
N PRO A 8 -4.54 -2.21 2.63
CA PRO A 8 -5.62 -2.67 1.77
C PRO A 8 -6.10 -1.58 0.80
N MET A 9 -6.85 -2.00 -0.20
CA MET A 9 -7.55 -1.05 -1.07
C MET A 9 -8.52 -0.21 -0.23
N GLY A 10 -8.67 1.06 -0.60
CA GLY A 10 -9.51 2.00 0.15
C GLY A 10 -8.90 2.54 1.43
N SER A 11 -7.62 2.28 1.71
CA SER A 11 -6.92 2.82 2.89
C SER A 11 -6.38 4.24 2.70
N GLY A 12 -6.37 4.75 1.47
CA GLY A 12 -5.90 6.11 1.18
C GLY A 12 -4.40 6.25 0.96
N LYS A 13 -3.71 5.17 0.63
CA LYS A 13 -2.24 5.15 0.43
C LYS A 13 -1.74 6.21 -0.55
N SER A 14 -2.35 6.30 -1.73
CA SER A 14 -1.90 7.25 -2.76
C SER A 14 -2.13 8.70 -2.34
N THR A 15 -3.27 8.99 -1.73
CA THR A 15 -3.59 10.34 -1.24
C THR A 15 -2.64 10.75 -0.12
N VAL A 16 -2.45 9.91 0.87
CA VAL A 16 -1.54 10.15 2.00
C VAL A 16 -0.09 10.24 1.50
N GLY A 17 0.30 9.36 0.59
CA GLY A 17 1.64 9.37 0.01
C GLY A 17 1.98 10.66 -0.73
N LYS A 18 1.06 11.20 -1.50
CA LYS A 18 1.22 12.51 -2.17
C LYS A 18 1.43 13.64 -1.16
N ILE A 19 0.62 13.68 -0.11
CA ILE A 19 0.76 14.70 0.93
C ILE A 19 2.12 14.59 1.64
N ILE A 20 2.53 13.37 2.02
CA ILE A 20 3.84 13.15 2.66
C ILE A 20 4.99 13.58 1.73
N SER A 21 4.91 13.24 0.46
CA SER A 21 5.97 13.59 -0.50
C SER A 21 6.13 15.11 -0.64
N ASP A 22 5.02 15.84 -0.68
CA ASP A 22 5.03 17.30 -0.74
C ASP A 22 5.62 17.92 0.53
N GLU A 23 5.18 17.46 1.70
CA GLU A 23 5.64 17.98 3.00
C GLU A 23 7.13 17.67 3.27
N MET A 24 7.63 16.55 2.79
CA MET A 24 8.99 16.11 3.02
C MET A 24 9.94 16.36 1.84
N PHE A 25 9.46 16.99 0.78
CA PHE A 25 10.22 17.25 -0.46
C PHE A 25 10.79 15.95 -1.08
N LEU A 26 9.98 14.89 -1.10
CA LEU A 26 10.31 13.60 -1.71
C LEU A 26 9.55 13.44 -3.04
N SER A 27 10.05 12.58 -3.91
CA SER A 27 9.34 12.21 -5.14
C SER A 27 8.29 11.15 -4.85
N PHE A 28 7.06 11.34 -5.37
CA PHE A 28 5.98 10.38 -5.21
C PHE A 28 5.89 9.42 -6.38
N PHE A 29 5.68 8.14 -6.07
CA PHE A 29 5.37 7.08 -7.04
C PHE A 29 4.25 6.19 -6.48
N ASP A 30 3.47 5.63 -7.40
CA ASP A 30 2.44 4.63 -7.12
C ASP A 30 2.64 3.44 -8.04
N THR A 31 2.71 2.23 -7.49
CA THR A 31 3.00 1.02 -8.30
C THR A 31 1.97 0.76 -9.37
N ASP A 32 0.69 0.99 -9.08
CA ASP A 32 -0.39 0.78 -10.05
C ASP A 32 -0.34 1.83 -11.17
N GLU A 33 -0.13 3.11 -10.82
CA GLU A 33 0.05 4.19 -11.81
C GLU A 33 1.27 3.93 -12.71
N GLU A 34 2.37 3.44 -12.14
CA GLU A 34 3.58 3.09 -12.91
C GLU A 34 3.33 1.94 -13.90
N ILE A 35 2.61 0.90 -13.47
CA ILE A 35 2.24 -0.23 -14.34
C ILE A 35 1.36 0.27 -15.49
N GLU A 36 0.32 1.03 -15.21
CA GLU A 36 -0.57 1.58 -16.25
C GLU A 36 0.16 2.51 -17.22
N SER A 37 1.02 3.39 -16.71
CA SER A 37 1.83 4.29 -17.53
C SER A 37 2.76 3.56 -18.49
N ARG A 38 3.40 2.49 -18.03
CA ARG A 38 4.38 1.74 -18.83
C ARG A 38 3.74 0.79 -19.83
N THR A 39 2.59 0.20 -19.48
CA THR A 39 1.89 -0.74 -20.35
C THR A 39 0.95 -0.04 -21.33
N GLY A 40 0.49 1.18 -21.01
CA GLY A 40 -0.58 1.84 -21.73
C GLY A 40 -1.94 1.19 -21.55
N ALA A 41 -2.09 0.28 -20.57
CA ALA A 41 -3.29 -0.48 -20.28
C ALA A 41 -3.72 -0.28 -18.82
N SER A 42 -5.04 -0.32 -18.55
CA SER A 42 -5.57 -0.30 -17.19
C SER A 42 -5.21 -1.60 -16.45
N ILE A 43 -5.14 -1.53 -15.12
CA ILE A 43 -4.94 -2.71 -14.27
C ILE A 43 -5.96 -3.80 -14.59
N ASP A 44 -7.19 -3.42 -14.79
CA ASP A 44 -8.31 -4.27 -15.16
C ASP A 44 -8.04 -5.06 -16.44
N TRP A 45 -7.57 -4.38 -17.47
CA TRP A 45 -7.21 -4.98 -18.75
C TRP A 45 -6.02 -5.95 -18.60
N ILE A 46 -5.03 -5.62 -17.77
CA ILE A 46 -3.88 -6.50 -17.49
C ILE A 46 -4.35 -7.78 -16.82
N PHE A 47 -5.25 -7.70 -15.83
CA PHE A 47 -5.83 -8.88 -15.18
C PHE A 47 -6.59 -9.76 -16.18
N ASP A 48 -7.35 -9.17 -17.08
CA ASP A 48 -8.10 -9.91 -18.09
C ASP A 48 -7.20 -10.65 -19.10
N LEU A 49 -6.11 -10.02 -19.51
CA LEU A 49 -5.18 -10.58 -20.50
C LEU A 49 -4.13 -11.51 -19.91
N GLU A 50 -3.57 -11.15 -18.77
CA GLU A 50 -2.39 -11.83 -18.20
C GLU A 50 -2.71 -12.59 -16.91
N GLY A 51 -3.90 -12.39 -16.36
CA GLY A 51 -4.30 -12.95 -15.08
C GLY A 51 -3.58 -12.29 -13.89
N GLU A 52 -3.91 -12.74 -12.70
CA GLU A 52 -3.28 -12.23 -11.47
C GLU A 52 -1.77 -12.47 -11.44
N ALA A 53 -1.31 -13.65 -11.87
CA ALA A 53 0.12 -13.98 -11.91
C ALA A 53 0.92 -13.00 -12.78
N GLY A 54 0.41 -12.63 -13.95
CA GLY A 54 1.04 -11.65 -14.83
C GLY A 54 1.10 -10.26 -14.20
N PHE A 55 0.03 -9.83 -13.56
CA PHE A 55 0.00 -8.58 -12.81
C PHE A 55 1.02 -8.57 -11.66
N ARG A 56 1.08 -9.63 -10.86
CA ARG A 56 2.03 -9.75 -9.74
C ARG A 56 3.47 -9.69 -10.19
N LYS A 57 3.77 -10.28 -11.36
CA LYS A 57 5.11 -10.16 -11.95
C LYS A 57 5.46 -8.71 -12.27
N ARG A 58 4.55 -7.97 -12.90
CA ARG A 58 4.74 -6.54 -13.21
C ARG A 58 4.92 -5.70 -11.94
N GLU A 59 4.12 -5.98 -10.93
CA GLU A 59 4.21 -5.32 -9.63
C GLU A 59 5.58 -5.52 -8.98
N THR A 60 6.11 -6.74 -9.02
CA THR A 60 7.46 -7.08 -8.53
C THR A 60 8.55 -6.39 -9.36
N ASP A 61 8.44 -6.37 -10.67
CA ASP A 61 9.40 -5.71 -11.55
C ASP A 61 9.48 -4.20 -11.27
N ILE A 62 8.33 -3.54 -11.10
CA ILE A 62 8.26 -2.14 -10.69
C ILE A 62 8.88 -1.92 -9.32
N LEU A 63 8.55 -2.77 -8.34
CA LEU A 63 9.13 -2.64 -7.00
C LEU A 63 10.65 -2.72 -7.03
N ASN A 64 11.21 -3.68 -7.73
CA ASN A 64 12.66 -3.83 -7.87
C ASN A 64 13.33 -2.56 -8.40
N GLU A 65 12.70 -1.89 -9.35
CA GLU A 65 13.21 -0.63 -9.88
C GLU A 65 13.06 0.54 -8.88
N MET A 66 11.89 0.63 -8.24
CA MET A 66 11.59 1.74 -7.32
C MET A 66 12.49 1.72 -6.07
N VAL A 67 12.82 0.55 -5.54
CA VAL A 67 13.69 0.47 -4.34
C VAL A 67 15.14 0.90 -4.59
N GLU A 68 15.56 0.98 -5.85
CA GLU A 68 16.88 1.51 -6.21
C GLU A 68 16.92 3.04 -6.27
N LYS A 69 15.76 3.69 -6.28
CA LYS A 69 15.67 5.15 -6.19
C LYS A 69 15.94 5.64 -4.77
N ASN A 70 16.26 6.92 -4.65
CA ASN A 70 16.46 7.58 -3.36
C ASN A 70 15.47 8.73 -3.19
N SER A 71 15.14 9.01 -1.95
CA SER A 71 14.26 10.14 -1.59
C SER A 71 12.88 10.04 -2.23
N ILE A 72 12.24 8.89 -2.08
CA ILE A 72 10.91 8.63 -2.63
C ILE A 72 9.88 8.27 -1.55
N VAL A 73 8.63 8.53 -1.88
CA VAL A 73 7.45 7.91 -1.25
C VAL A 73 6.81 7.00 -2.29
N LEU A 74 6.67 5.73 -1.98
CA LEU A 74 6.05 4.74 -2.85
C LEU A 74 4.75 4.24 -2.22
N SER A 75 3.62 4.53 -2.87
CA SER A 75 2.33 3.88 -2.58
C SER A 75 2.28 2.55 -3.33
N THR A 76 2.02 1.47 -2.63
CA THR A 76 2.03 0.13 -3.21
C THR A 76 0.63 -0.42 -3.44
N GLY A 77 0.48 -1.32 -4.40
CA GLY A 77 -0.72 -2.13 -4.55
C GLY A 77 -0.97 -3.03 -3.34
N GLY A 78 -2.23 -3.29 -3.01
CA GLY A 78 -2.60 -4.02 -1.80
C GLY A 78 -2.04 -5.44 -1.70
N GLY A 79 -1.76 -6.08 -2.81
CA GLY A 79 -1.22 -7.44 -2.87
C GLY A 79 0.29 -7.55 -3.02
N ILE A 80 1.02 -6.44 -2.99
CA ILE A 80 2.48 -6.46 -3.14
C ILE A 80 3.18 -7.30 -2.07
N ILE A 81 2.59 -7.37 -0.89
CA ILE A 81 3.12 -8.10 0.27
C ILE A 81 2.96 -9.61 0.17
N LEU A 82 2.27 -10.12 -0.83
CA LEU A 82 2.06 -11.57 -0.98
C LEU A 82 3.35 -12.31 -1.32
N SER A 83 4.30 -11.68 -1.98
CA SER A 83 5.62 -12.23 -2.30
C SER A 83 6.60 -12.02 -1.14
N ASP A 84 7.28 -13.10 -0.73
CA ASP A 84 8.35 -13.05 0.29
C ASP A 84 9.46 -12.10 -0.14
N GLY A 85 9.88 -12.17 -1.40
CA GLY A 85 10.91 -11.28 -1.96
C GLY A 85 10.51 -9.80 -1.92
N ASN A 86 9.25 -9.49 -2.21
CA ASN A 86 8.76 -8.11 -2.12
C ASN A 86 8.80 -7.60 -0.68
N ARG A 87 8.39 -8.42 0.29
CA ARG A 87 8.45 -8.04 1.70
C ARG A 87 9.88 -7.77 2.15
N GLU A 88 10.83 -8.59 1.73
CA GLU A 88 12.25 -8.41 2.04
C GLU A 88 12.79 -7.11 1.44
N LEU A 89 12.47 -6.81 0.18
CA LEU A 89 12.85 -5.56 -0.46
C LEU A 89 12.30 -4.34 0.28
N LEU A 90 11.02 -4.33 0.58
CA LEU A 90 10.39 -3.23 1.30
C LEU A 90 11.03 -3.02 2.68
N SER A 91 11.22 -4.10 3.43
CA SER A 91 11.78 -4.04 4.79
C SER A 91 13.23 -3.59 4.83
N SER A 92 14.02 -3.94 3.80
CA SER A 92 15.46 -3.66 3.77
C SER A 92 15.81 -2.32 3.12
N ARG A 93 14.93 -1.76 2.28
CA ARG A 93 15.24 -0.59 1.45
C ARG A 93 14.60 0.72 1.91
N GLY A 94 13.79 0.71 2.93
CA GLY A 94 13.15 1.93 3.43
C GLY A 94 12.36 1.72 4.71
N THR A 95 11.63 2.76 5.10
CA THR A 95 10.69 2.72 6.22
C THR A 95 9.30 2.39 5.71
N VAL A 96 8.69 1.35 6.25
CA VAL A 96 7.40 0.83 5.81
C VAL A 96 6.30 1.24 6.78
N PHE A 97 5.27 1.89 6.26
CA PHE A 97 4.05 2.27 6.99
C PHE A 97 2.87 1.43 6.50
N TYR A 98 2.17 0.82 7.43
CA TYR A 98 0.91 0.14 7.16
C TYR A 98 -0.27 1.04 7.52
N LEU A 99 -1.08 1.39 6.53
CA LEU A 99 -2.35 2.07 6.75
C LEU A 99 -3.45 1.05 7.04
N SER A 100 -3.74 0.84 8.32
CA SER A 100 -4.80 -0.05 8.78
C SER A 100 -6.15 0.64 8.63
N THR A 101 -7.11 -0.02 7.98
CA THR A 101 -8.43 0.54 7.70
C THR A 101 -9.51 -0.50 7.96
N PRO A 102 -10.56 -0.18 8.75
CA PRO A 102 -11.65 -1.10 9.02
C PRO A 102 -12.40 -1.51 7.75
N ILE A 103 -12.92 -2.74 7.72
CA ILE A 103 -13.67 -3.27 6.57
C ILE A 103 -14.83 -2.36 6.15
N PRO A 104 -15.69 -1.83 7.05
CA PRO A 104 -16.77 -0.91 6.65
C PRO A 104 -16.27 0.32 5.89
N THR A 105 -15.16 0.88 6.31
CA THR A 105 -14.52 2.03 5.63
C THR A 105 -13.96 1.64 4.27
N GLN A 106 -13.36 0.47 4.15
CA GLN A 106 -12.89 -0.06 2.86
C GLN A 106 -14.07 -0.25 1.89
N VAL A 107 -15.19 -0.82 2.35
CA VAL A 107 -16.40 -1.00 1.54
C VAL A 107 -16.93 0.34 1.03
N GLU A 108 -17.05 1.33 1.91
CA GLU A 108 -17.55 2.66 1.55
C GLU A 108 -16.66 3.34 0.50
N ARG A 109 -15.34 3.32 0.71
CA ARG A 109 -14.39 3.99 -0.19
C ARG A 109 -14.27 3.30 -1.53
N THR A 110 -14.28 1.97 -1.57
CA THR A 110 -14.16 1.19 -2.82
C THR A 110 -15.46 1.14 -3.61
N ALA A 111 -16.62 1.40 -3.00
CA ALA A 111 -17.90 1.48 -3.70
C ALA A 111 -17.94 2.58 -4.77
N LYS A 112 -17.14 3.61 -4.62
CA LYS A 112 -17.00 4.73 -5.56
C LYS A 112 -16.03 4.45 -6.71
N ASP A 113 -15.24 3.42 -6.60
CA ASP A 113 -14.19 3.05 -7.56
C ASP A 113 -14.61 1.78 -8.30
N LYS A 114 -14.83 1.91 -9.61
CA LYS A 114 -15.28 0.80 -10.47
C LYS A 114 -14.13 -0.05 -11.03
N ASP A 115 -12.90 0.43 -10.89
CA ASP A 115 -11.70 -0.20 -11.47
C ASP A 115 -10.98 -1.10 -10.48
N ARG A 116 -11.71 -2.05 -9.85
CA ARG A 116 -11.18 -2.99 -8.90
C ARG A 116 -11.41 -4.43 -9.34
N PRO A 117 -10.45 -5.05 -10.07
CA PRO A 117 -10.64 -6.41 -10.61
C PRO A 117 -11.08 -7.44 -9.56
N LEU A 118 -10.51 -7.39 -8.36
CA LEU A 118 -10.80 -8.33 -7.29
C LEU A 118 -12.21 -8.19 -6.69
N LEU A 119 -12.89 -7.06 -6.91
CA LEU A 119 -14.24 -6.79 -6.38
C LEU A 119 -15.36 -7.01 -7.40
N LYS A 120 -15.05 -7.38 -8.64
CA LYS A 120 -16.04 -7.49 -9.72
C LYS A 120 -17.06 -8.60 -9.52
N ASP A 121 -16.63 -9.73 -8.97
CA ASP A 121 -17.42 -10.96 -8.94
C ASP A 121 -17.78 -11.35 -7.50
N GLY A 122 -18.67 -10.60 -6.84
CA GLY A 122 -19.18 -10.97 -5.54
C GLY A 122 -19.54 -9.81 -4.63
N ASP A 123 -19.85 -10.12 -3.38
CA ASP A 123 -20.13 -9.12 -2.35
C ASP A 123 -18.84 -8.46 -1.89
N PRO A 124 -18.69 -7.12 -2.04
CA PRO A 124 -17.49 -6.40 -1.65
C PRO A 124 -17.07 -6.63 -0.19
N LYS A 125 -18.03 -6.69 0.72
CA LYS A 125 -17.75 -6.92 2.15
C LYS A 125 -17.12 -8.30 2.39
N GLU A 126 -17.64 -9.34 1.76
CA GLU A 126 -17.11 -10.70 1.89
C GLU A 126 -15.70 -10.80 1.30
N ILE A 127 -15.51 -10.23 0.11
CA ILE A 127 -14.21 -10.22 -0.57
C ILE A 127 -13.17 -9.47 0.25
N LEU A 128 -13.50 -8.27 0.73
CA LEU A 128 -12.58 -7.45 1.54
C LEU A 128 -12.26 -8.11 2.87
N THR A 129 -13.23 -8.77 3.50
CA THR A 129 -13.00 -9.52 4.74
C THR A 129 -12.03 -10.68 4.50
N LYS A 130 -12.21 -11.43 3.41
CA LYS A 130 -11.32 -12.52 3.04
C LYS A 130 -9.90 -12.02 2.76
N LEU A 131 -9.75 -10.95 1.99
CA LEU A 131 -8.46 -10.33 1.70
C LEU A 131 -7.77 -9.84 2.98
N HIS A 132 -8.53 -9.26 3.91
CA HIS A 132 -8.02 -8.83 5.20
C HIS A 132 -7.48 -10.02 6.01
N ASP A 133 -8.23 -11.09 6.13
CA ASP A 133 -7.82 -12.30 6.86
C ASP A 133 -6.55 -12.91 6.27
N GLU A 134 -6.39 -12.88 4.94
CA GLU A 134 -5.22 -13.40 4.25
C GLU A 134 -3.98 -12.50 4.37
N ARG A 135 -4.16 -11.18 4.47
CA ARG A 135 -3.11 -10.19 4.26
C ARG A 135 -2.69 -9.41 5.50
N GLU A 136 -3.54 -9.28 6.51
CA GLU A 136 -3.26 -8.42 7.67
C GLU A 136 -1.93 -8.76 8.34
N ASN A 137 -1.69 -10.05 8.60
CA ASN A 137 -0.43 -10.50 9.20
C ASN A 137 0.79 -10.14 8.36
N LEU A 138 0.65 -10.18 7.04
CA LEU A 138 1.72 -9.81 6.11
C LEU A 138 2.01 -8.31 6.11
N TYR A 139 0.97 -7.48 6.18
CA TYR A 139 1.14 -6.03 6.36
C TYR A 139 1.84 -5.71 7.67
N GLU A 140 1.42 -6.33 8.76
CA GLU A 140 2.03 -6.13 10.08
C GLU A 140 3.49 -6.60 10.11
N MET A 141 3.78 -7.74 9.48
CA MET A 141 5.13 -8.33 9.43
C MET A 141 6.13 -7.42 8.71
N VAL A 142 5.73 -6.79 7.61
CA VAL A 142 6.62 -5.98 6.77
C VAL A 142 6.79 -4.57 7.30
N SER A 143 5.85 -4.05 8.07
CA SER A 143 5.80 -2.64 8.45
C SER A 143 6.63 -2.31 9.69
N ASP A 144 7.21 -1.12 9.68
CA ASP A 144 7.87 -0.52 10.84
C ASP A 144 6.86 0.17 11.75
N TYR A 145 5.82 0.76 11.16
CA TYR A 145 4.77 1.50 11.85
C TYR A 145 3.41 1.11 11.32
N ILE A 146 2.42 1.02 12.22
CA ILE A 146 1.02 0.81 11.88
C ILE A 146 0.26 2.07 12.22
N VAL A 147 -0.45 2.63 11.24
CA VAL A 147 -1.27 3.82 11.39
C VAL A 147 -2.73 3.45 11.18
N ASP A 148 -3.53 3.64 12.22
CA ASP A 148 -4.97 3.47 12.14
C ASP A 148 -5.59 4.69 11.45
N THR A 149 -6.30 4.44 10.35
CA THR A 149 -6.94 5.49 9.55
C THR A 149 -8.41 5.73 9.93
N GLU A 150 -8.93 5.00 10.92
CA GLU A 150 -10.31 5.16 11.34
C GLU A 150 -10.59 6.58 11.83
N ASN A 151 -11.65 7.20 11.30
CA ASN A 151 -12.08 8.56 11.65
C ASN A 151 -11.00 9.64 11.46
N LYS A 152 -10.00 9.40 10.61
CA LYS A 152 -8.96 10.37 10.31
C LYS A 152 -9.01 10.80 8.84
N SER A 153 -8.85 12.11 8.59
CA SER A 153 -8.61 12.62 7.24
C SER A 153 -7.18 12.29 6.76
N SER A 154 -6.95 12.34 5.46
CA SER A 154 -5.61 12.15 4.90
C SER A 154 -4.58 13.10 5.50
N ASN A 155 -4.95 14.35 5.76
CA ASN A 155 -4.08 15.32 6.42
C ASN A 155 -3.75 14.93 7.87
N GLN A 156 -4.75 14.43 8.64
CA GLN A 156 -4.51 13.95 10.00
C GLN A 156 -3.59 12.73 10.00
N VAL A 157 -3.76 11.80 9.07
CA VAL A 157 -2.85 10.65 8.91
C VAL A 157 -1.45 11.15 8.57
N CYS A 158 -1.31 12.10 7.66
CA CYS A 158 -0.01 12.69 7.28
C CYS A 158 0.71 13.31 8.49
N LEU A 159 0.02 13.99 9.39
CA LEU A 159 0.62 14.57 10.59
C LEU A 159 1.25 13.52 11.52
N LEU A 160 0.76 12.27 11.50
CA LEU A 160 1.34 11.18 12.26
C LEU A 160 2.74 10.79 11.75
N TYR A 161 3.02 10.98 10.46
CA TYR A 161 4.35 10.72 9.87
C TYR A 161 5.35 11.83 10.17
N THR A 162 4.88 13.07 10.25
CA THR A 162 5.74 14.23 10.50
C THR A 162 5.95 14.50 11.98
N SER A 163 4.99 14.13 12.83
CA SER A 163 5.04 14.26 14.29
C SER A 163 4.28 13.10 14.95
N PRO A 164 4.77 11.85 14.85
CA PRO A 164 4.04 10.69 15.31
C PRO A 164 3.88 10.68 16.83
N SER A 165 2.62 10.45 17.27
CA SER A 165 2.31 10.19 18.69
C SER A 165 2.31 8.67 18.91
N PRO A 166 2.91 8.17 20.01
CA PRO A 166 2.84 6.75 20.38
C PRO A 166 1.42 6.20 20.57
N ARG A 167 0.44 7.10 20.76
CA ARG A 167 -0.98 6.71 20.89
C ARG A 167 -1.63 6.36 19.56
N ASP A 168 -1.14 6.95 18.47
CA ASP A 168 -1.73 6.83 17.13
C ASP A 168 -1.01 5.81 16.25
N MET A 169 0.16 5.35 16.68
CA MET A 169 1.01 4.44 15.91
C MET A 169 1.49 3.29 16.80
N ARG A 170 1.52 2.09 16.23
CA ARG A 170 2.19 0.93 16.84
C ARG A 170 3.38 0.56 15.99
N ARG A 171 4.49 0.31 16.64
CA ARG A 171 5.66 -0.26 15.99
C ARG A 171 5.45 -1.75 15.79
N SER A 172 5.52 -2.23 14.56
CA SER A 172 5.26 -3.63 14.24
C SER A 172 6.50 -4.51 14.36
N ARG A 173 7.69 -3.93 14.23
CA ARG A 173 8.96 -4.64 14.38
C ARG A 173 9.73 -4.09 15.56
N MET A 174 10.25 -4.99 16.42
CA MET A 174 11.27 -4.58 17.37
C MET A 174 12.56 -4.22 16.60
N PRO A 175 13.31 -3.18 17.01
CA PRO A 175 14.63 -2.97 16.44
C PRO A 175 15.44 -4.25 16.65
N SER A 176 16.06 -4.76 15.58
CA SER A 176 17.09 -5.77 15.76
C SER A 176 18.10 -5.16 16.70
N SER A 177 18.22 -5.73 17.89
CA SER A 177 19.38 -5.45 18.75
C SER A 177 20.60 -5.91 17.96
N ALA A 178 21.37 -4.94 17.52
CA ALA A 178 22.71 -5.20 16.99
C ALA A 178 23.58 -5.85 18.05
#